data_d1dc500f1650fa36e97eefcc21a55420
#
_entry.id   d1dc500f1650fa36e97eefcc21a55420
#
_cell.length_a   1.000
_cell.length_b   1.000
_cell.length_c   1.000
_cell.angle_alpha   90.00
_cell.angle_beta   90.00
_cell.angle_gamma   90.00
#
_symmetry.space_group_name_H-M   'P 1'
#
loop_
_entity.id
_entity.type
_entity.pdbx_description
1 polymer ?
#
loop_
_entity_poly.entity_id
_entity_poly.type
_entity_poly.pdbx_seq_one_letter_code
_entity_poly.pdbx_strand_id
1 'polypeptide(L)'
;MIFKQLFDNKSSTYTYILSSGKGREALIIDPVIEKTNEYIKVLKNLNLRLVKVIDTHIHADHISGLKELSKRTNCTKIMGEHSLSEVIDIRVKDNEKIKIENIELISMHTPGHTDCSYSFLMNDRVFTGDTLLINSTGSTDFQNGSSYDAYDSLFNKLLKLPEKTLVYPAHDYSGKKHSTVENEKNNNPRLQVSSAEEYAEIMNNLNLENPEMIDIAVPANIKGFTLDRVN
;
A
#
# COMPACT_ATOMS: atom_id res chain seq x y z
N MET A 1 1.17 20.66 5.59
CA MET A 1 1.48 19.39 4.95
C MET A 1 0.76 19.31 3.60
N ILE A 2 1.40 18.81 2.54
CA ILE A 2 0.77 18.46 1.26
C ILE A 2 0.46 16.97 1.29
N PHE A 3 -0.79 16.63 0.99
CA PHE A 3 -1.28 15.27 0.79
C PHE A 3 -2.01 15.21 -0.54
N LYS A 4 -1.62 14.29 -1.41
CA LYS A 4 -2.30 14.01 -2.67
C LYS A 4 -2.60 12.54 -2.75
N GLN A 5 -3.84 12.22 -3.10
CA GLN A 5 -4.30 10.89 -3.46
C GLN A 5 -4.60 10.91 -4.95
N LEU A 6 -3.92 10.08 -5.70
CA LEU A 6 -4.06 9.92 -7.15
C LEU A 6 -4.64 8.54 -7.42
N PHE A 7 -5.39 8.41 -8.50
CA PHE A 7 -6.08 7.16 -8.82
C PHE A 7 -5.73 6.67 -10.22
N ASP A 8 -5.36 5.42 -10.33
CA ASP A 8 -5.27 4.74 -11.62
C ASP A 8 -6.54 3.94 -11.88
N ASN A 9 -7.26 4.31 -12.96
CA ASN A 9 -8.53 3.67 -13.30
C ASN A 9 -8.35 2.23 -13.84
N LYS A 10 -7.15 1.88 -14.34
CA LYS A 10 -6.91 0.56 -14.94
C LYS A 10 -6.76 -0.52 -13.90
N SER A 11 -5.96 -0.25 -12.88
CA SER A 11 -5.72 -1.17 -11.75
C SER A 11 -6.57 -0.86 -10.51
N SER A 12 -7.37 0.24 -10.54
CA SER A 12 -8.12 0.76 -9.39
C SER A 12 -7.24 1.09 -8.17
N THR A 13 -5.98 1.48 -8.44
CA THR A 13 -4.96 1.73 -7.42
C THR A 13 -4.93 3.19 -6.99
N TYR A 14 -4.82 3.43 -5.70
CA TYR A 14 -4.48 4.71 -5.10
C TYR A 14 -2.98 4.84 -4.88
N THR A 15 -2.40 5.91 -5.38
CA THR A 15 -1.04 6.35 -5.07
C THR A 15 -1.09 7.59 -4.19
N TYR A 16 -0.25 7.65 -3.17
CA TYR A 16 -0.21 8.75 -2.23
C TYR A 16 1.08 9.54 -2.32
N ILE A 17 1.00 10.88 -2.37
CA ILE A 17 2.15 11.79 -2.29
C ILE A 17 2.06 12.60 -1.01
N LEU A 18 3.11 12.54 -0.21
CA LEU A 18 3.24 13.23 1.07
C LEU A 18 4.42 14.20 1.02
N SER A 19 4.25 15.41 1.55
CA SER A 19 5.32 16.40 1.73
C SER A 19 4.99 17.35 2.87
N SER A 20 6.02 17.84 3.55
CA SER A 20 5.84 18.84 4.61
C SER A 20 5.34 20.19 4.11
N GLY A 21 5.54 20.51 2.81
CA GLY A 21 5.09 21.74 2.19
C GLY A 21 5.62 21.91 0.75
N LYS A 22 5.24 22.98 0.09
CA LYS A 22 5.76 23.35 -1.23
C LYS A 22 7.26 23.61 -1.17
N GLY A 23 8.01 23.13 -2.14
CA GLY A 23 9.48 23.29 -2.19
C GLY A 23 10.23 22.33 -1.26
N ARG A 24 9.57 21.35 -0.69
CA ARG A 24 10.10 20.43 0.31
C ARG A 24 10.32 19.03 -0.23
N GLU A 25 10.85 18.15 0.65
CA GLU A 25 10.96 16.72 0.36
C GLU A 25 9.59 16.07 0.26
N ALA A 26 9.50 15.05 -0.58
CA ALA A 26 8.31 14.22 -0.77
C ALA A 26 8.63 12.74 -0.68
N LEU A 27 7.62 11.97 -0.29
CA LEU A 27 7.58 10.53 -0.50
C LEU A 27 6.32 10.14 -1.28
N ILE A 28 6.40 9.00 -1.98
CA ILE A 28 5.27 8.41 -2.70
C ILE A 28 5.04 7.00 -2.16
N ILE A 29 3.77 6.60 -2.01
CA ILE A 29 3.36 5.25 -1.62
C ILE A 29 2.55 4.63 -2.75
N ASP A 30 2.82 3.37 -3.09
CA ASP A 30 2.17 2.52 -4.09
C ASP A 30 2.05 3.19 -5.49
N PRO A 31 3.17 3.56 -6.13
CA PRO A 31 3.14 4.16 -7.45
C PRO A 31 2.92 3.13 -8.55
N VAL A 32 2.01 3.41 -9.48
CA VAL A 32 1.80 2.65 -10.73
C VAL A 32 2.78 3.12 -11.80
N ILE A 33 3.47 2.20 -12.50
CA ILE A 33 4.55 2.57 -13.44
C ILE A 33 4.05 3.44 -14.60
N GLU A 34 2.89 3.16 -15.14
CA GLU A 34 2.28 3.92 -16.26
C GLU A 34 1.95 5.37 -15.87
N LYS A 35 1.77 5.64 -14.57
CA LYS A 35 1.48 6.98 -14.03
C LYS A 35 2.73 7.78 -13.66
N THR A 36 3.93 7.23 -13.84
CA THR A 36 5.18 7.90 -13.42
C THR A 36 5.31 9.33 -13.98
N ASN A 37 4.90 9.56 -15.23
CA ASN A 37 4.92 10.91 -15.83
C ASN A 37 3.98 11.88 -15.11
N GLU A 38 2.81 11.41 -14.66
CA GLU A 38 1.86 12.20 -13.89
C GLU A 38 2.44 12.57 -12.52
N TYR A 39 3.05 11.62 -11.82
CA TYR A 39 3.73 11.89 -10.53
C TYR A 39 4.84 12.92 -10.68
N ILE A 40 5.71 12.79 -11.67
CA ILE A 40 6.79 13.76 -11.96
C ILE A 40 6.21 15.16 -12.25
N LYS A 41 5.09 15.25 -12.98
CA LYS A 41 4.40 16.52 -13.24
C LYS A 41 3.86 17.15 -11.94
N VAL A 42 3.25 16.36 -11.07
CA VAL A 42 2.76 16.82 -9.75
C VAL A 42 3.93 17.33 -8.91
N LEU A 43 5.01 16.56 -8.82
CA LEU A 43 6.22 16.96 -8.08
C LEU A 43 6.79 18.28 -8.59
N LYS A 44 6.94 18.45 -9.91
CA LYS A 44 7.43 19.69 -10.53
C LYS A 44 6.50 20.89 -10.26
N ASN A 45 5.18 20.74 -10.43
CA ASN A 45 4.21 21.81 -10.22
C ASN A 45 4.20 22.32 -8.77
N LEU A 46 4.49 21.45 -7.82
CA LEU A 46 4.55 21.77 -6.39
C LEU A 46 5.99 22.07 -5.93
N ASN A 47 6.97 22.02 -6.84
CA ASN A 47 8.41 22.17 -6.55
C ASN A 47 8.87 21.19 -5.47
N LEU A 48 8.44 19.93 -5.52
CA LEU A 48 8.80 18.90 -4.55
C LEU A 48 10.02 18.10 -5.00
N ARG A 49 10.88 17.72 -4.06
CA ARG A 49 12.00 16.81 -4.27
C ARG A 49 11.63 15.42 -3.74
N LEU A 50 11.37 14.48 -4.64
CA LEU A 50 11.11 13.09 -4.24
C LEU A 50 12.38 12.49 -3.66
N VAL A 51 12.32 12.04 -2.40
CA VAL A 51 13.46 11.44 -1.70
C VAL A 51 13.21 9.98 -1.30
N LYS A 52 11.95 9.56 -1.19
CA LYS A 52 11.57 8.18 -0.86
C LYS A 52 10.39 7.73 -1.67
N VAL A 53 10.39 6.46 -2.03
CA VAL A 53 9.26 5.77 -2.64
C VAL A 53 9.06 4.44 -1.92
N ILE A 54 7.81 4.08 -1.66
CA ILE A 54 7.42 2.95 -0.82
C ILE A 54 6.38 2.12 -1.56
N ASP A 55 6.51 0.79 -1.56
CA ASP A 55 5.41 -0.12 -1.84
C ASP A 55 4.98 -0.81 -0.55
N THR A 56 3.68 -0.93 -0.35
CA THR A 56 3.09 -1.62 0.81
C THR A 56 3.31 -3.12 0.75
N HIS A 57 3.31 -3.70 -0.44
CA HIS A 57 3.53 -5.12 -0.71
C HIS A 57 3.97 -5.33 -2.17
N ILE A 58 4.21 -6.57 -2.58
CA ILE A 58 4.42 -6.91 -3.99
C ILE A 58 3.06 -6.98 -4.68
N HIS A 59 2.75 -5.96 -5.49
CA HIS A 59 1.49 -5.85 -6.21
C HIS A 59 1.35 -6.89 -7.32
N ALA A 60 0.14 -7.45 -7.48
CA ALA A 60 -0.20 -8.44 -8.49
C ALA A 60 -1.04 -7.87 -9.65
N ASP A 61 -1.62 -6.70 -9.47
CA ASP A 61 -2.56 -6.04 -10.38
C ASP A 61 -1.92 -5.00 -11.30
N HIS A 62 -0.73 -4.50 -10.93
CA HIS A 62 0.03 -3.53 -11.72
C HIS A 62 1.54 -3.66 -11.51
N ILE A 63 2.30 -3.11 -12.44
CA ILE A 63 3.76 -2.97 -12.28
C ILE A 63 4.03 -1.70 -11.46
N SER A 64 4.79 -1.82 -10.37
CA SER A 64 5.17 -0.70 -9.52
C SER A 64 6.08 0.31 -10.23
N GLY A 65 5.80 1.60 -10.04
CA GLY A 65 6.63 2.71 -10.49
C GLY A 65 7.88 2.96 -9.65
N LEU A 66 8.13 2.17 -8.62
CA LEU A 66 9.18 2.34 -7.61
C LEU A 66 10.57 2.46 -8.24
N LYS A 67 10.95 1.52 -9.12
CA LYS A 67 12.25 1.54 -9.80
C LYS A 67 12.36 2.67 -10.82
N GLU A 68 11.30 2.95 -11.59
CA GLU A 68 11.27 4.02 -12.58
C GLU A 68 11.38 5.41 -11.91
N LEU A 69 10.67 5.63 -10.81
CA LEU A 69 10.80 6.86 -10.03
C LEU A 69 12.20 7.04 -9.47
N SER A 70 12.80 5.99 -8.91
CA SER A 70 14.19 6.04 -8.43
C SER A 70 15.18 6.36 -9.54
N LYS A 71 15.05 5.75 -10.73
CA LYS A 71 15.86 6.06 -11.91
C LYS A 71 15.81 7.56 -12.28
N ARG A 72 14.62 8.18 -12.17
CA ARG A 72 14.40 9.57 -12.57
C ARG A 72 14.75 10.62 -11.52
N THR A 73 14.67 10.28 -10.26
CA THR A 73 14.77 11.24 -9.15
C THR A 73 15.86 10.93 -8.16
N ASN A 74 16.50 9.77 -8.28
CA ASN A 74 17.47 9.23 -7.32
C ASN A 74 16.90 9.07 -5.90
N CYS A 75 15.58 8.80 -5.79
CA CYS A 75 14.93 8.55 -4.51
C CYS A 75 15.23 7.14 -4.00
N THR A 76 15.20 6.99 -2.68
CA THR A 76 15.38 5.70 -1.99
C THR A 76 14.12 4.84 -2.10
N LYS A 77 14.29 3.58 -2.50
CA LYS A 77 13.22 2.57 -2.61
C LYS A 77 13.09 1.79 -1.31
N ILE A 78 11.88 1.73 -0.77
CA ILE A 78 11.59 1.14 0.53
C ILE A 78 10.46 0.11 0.41
N MET A 79 10.62 -1.03 1.05
CA MET A 79 9.57 -2.02 1.35
C MET A 79 9.80 -2.64 2.73
N GLY A 80 8.84 -3.42 3.20
CA GLY A 80 9.00 -4.25 4.40
C GLY A 80 10.09 -5.33 4.25
N GLU A 81 10.68 -5.76 5.36
CA GLU A 81 11.79 -6.74 5.35
C GLU A 81 11.41 -8.11 4.76
N HIS A 82 10.14 -8.46 4.76
CA HIS A 82 9.62 -9.72 4.20
C HIS A 82 9.45 -9.67 2.67
N SER A 83 9.65 -8.52 2.03
CA SER A 83 9.55 -8.41 0.57
C SER A 83 10.66 -9.17 -0.13
N LEU A 84 10.31 -9.92 -1.18
CA LEU A 84 11.27 -10.60 -2.06
C LEU A 84 11.83 -9.71 -3.17
N SER A 85 11.45 -8.43 -3.25
CA SER A 85 11.92 -7.52 -4.28
C SER A 85 13.44 -7.33 -4.23
N GLU A 86 14.12 -7.54 -5.37
CA GLU A 86 15.58 -7.48 -5.49
C GLU A 86 16.14 -6.06 -5.62
N VAL A 87 15.26 -5.07 -5.81
CA VAL A 87 15.67 -3.70 -6.15
C VAL A 87 15.51 -2.69 -5.02
N ILE A 88 15.19 -3.14 -3.84
CA ILE A 88 14.94 -2.29 -2.66
C ILE A 88 16.25 -1.84 -2.03
N ASP A 89 16.33 -0.55 -1.69
CA ASP A 89 17.50 0.03 -1.02
C ASP A 89 17.41 -0.13 0.50
N ILE A 90 16.19 -0.01 1.07
CA ILE A 90 15.93 -0.13 2.51
C ILE A 90 14.78 -1.10 2.75
N ARG A 91 15.00 -2.09 3.60
CA ARG A 91 13.99 -3.00 4.11
C ARG A 91 13.65 -2.60 5.55
N VAL A 92 12.42 -2.13 5.76
CA VAL A 92 11.97 -1.69 7.09
C VAL A 92 11.41 -2.86 7.88
N LYS A 93 11.73 -2.88 9.17
CA LYS A 93 11.18 -3.83 10.14
C LYS A 93 9.84 -3.35 10.68
N ASP A 94 9.15 -4.25 11.37
CA ASP A 94 7.96 -3.87 12.13
C ASP A 94 8.29 -2.78 13.17
N ASN A 95 7.40 -1.78 13.32
CA ASN A 95 7.55 -0.62 14.19
C ASN A 95 8.76 0.30 13.89
N GLU A 96 9.36 0.20 12.71
CA GLU A 96 10.46 1.07 12.31
C GLU A 96 9.94 2.41 11.77
N LYS A 97 10.71 3.48 12.00
CA LYS A 97 10.33 4.85 11.59
C LYS A 97 10.95 5.24 10.26
N ILE A 98 10.11 5.69 9.34
CA ILE A 98 10.51 6.30 8.07
C ILE A 98 10.26 7.81 8.18
N LYS A 99 11.31 8.61 7.99
CA LYS A 99 11.22 10.08 8.13
C LYS A 99 11.60 10.79 6.85
N ILE A 100 10.83 11.83 6.52
CA ILE A 100 11.21 12.91 5.62
C ILE A 100 10.88 14.23 6.33
N GLU A 101 11.87 15.06 6.58
CA GLU A 101 11.71 16.31 7.33
C GLU A 101 10.87 16.10 8.61
N ASN A 102 9.70 16.75 8.71
CA ASN A 102 8.77 16.63 9.86
C ASN A 102 7.64 15.60 9.65
N ILE A 103 7.68 14.82 8.56
CA ILE A 103 6.78 13.68 8.35
C ILE A 103 7.45 12.42 8.87
N GLU A 104 6.73 11.68 9.70
CA GLU A 104 7.13 10.38 10.22
C GLU A 104 6.04 9.35 9.91
N LEU A 105 6.44 8.22 9.32
CA LEU A 105 5.63 7.03 9.17
C LEU A 105 6.21 5.94 10.08
N ILE A 106 5.34 5.17 10.69
CA ILE A 106 5.69 3.95 11.43
C ILE A 106 5.27 2.76 10.56
N SER A 107 6.21 1.89 10.21
CA SER A 107 5.92 0.66 9.49
C SER A 107 5.26 -0.35 10.43
N MET A 108 4.23 -1.02 9.96
CA MET A 108 3.52 -2.09 10.67
C MET A 108 3.50 -3.32 9.78
N HIS A 109 4.10 -4.42 10.18
CA HIS A 109 3.97 -5.68 9.45
C HIS A 109 2.53 -6.19 9.61
N THR A 110 1.79 -6.20 8.52
CA THR A 110 0.38 -6.58 8.46
C THR A 110 0.15 -7.66 7.40
N PRO A 111 0.75 -8.87 7.58
CA PRO A 111 0.60 -9.96 6.63
C PRO A 111 -0.83 -10.48 6.57
N GLY A 112 -1.13 -11.23 5.52
CA GLY A 112 -2.40 -11.89 5.32
C GLY A 112 -2.91 -11.80 3.89
N HIS A 113 -2.95 -10.61 3.29
CA HIS A 113 -3.13 -10.48 1.84
C HIS A 113 -1.92 -11.05 1.09
N THR A 114 -0.73 -10.61 1.50
CA THR A 114 0.54 -11.27 1.17
C THR A 114 1.37 -11.41 2.45
N ASP A 115 2.38 -12.30 2.44
CA ASP A 115 3.34 -12.43 3.55
C ASP A 115 4.21 -11.18 3.74
N CYS A 116 4.41 -10.40 2.69
CA CYS A 116 5.22 -9.19 2.69
C CYS A 116 4.43 -7.89 2.89
N SER A 117 3.13 -7.95 3.23
CA SER A 117 2.27 -6.78 3.40
C SER A 117 2.67 -5.95 4.62
N TYR A 118 2.77 -4.64 4.41
CA TYR A 118 3.02 -3.63 5.44
C TYR A 118 2.01 -2.49 5.34
N SER A 119 1.59 -1.99 6.49
CA SER A 119 0.84 -0.74 6.62
C SER A 119 1.77 0.36 7.13
N PHE A 120 1.48 1.62 6.80
CA PHE A 120 2.29 2.77 7.22
C PHE A 120 1.44 3.77 7.97
N LEU A 121 1.70 3.90 9.29
CA LEU A 121 0.93 4.73 10.21
C LEU A 121 1.53 6.13 10.34
N MET A 122 0.69 7.16 10.23
CA MET A 122 0.95 8.54 10.67
C MET A 122 0.08 8.88 11.87
N ASN A 123 0.23 10.09 12.43
CA ASN A 123 -0.53 10.54 13.60
C ASN A 123 -2.05 10.43 13.44
N ASP A 124 -2.59 10.71 12.24
CA ASP A 124 -4.04 10.82 11.97
C ASP A 124 -4.55 9.81 10.95
N ARG A 125 -3.66 9.04 10.33
CA ARG A 125 -4.00 8.13 9.21
C ARG A 125 -3.08 6.94 9.10
N VAL A 126 -3.57 5.89 8.44
CA VAL A 126 -2.80 4.70 8.10
C VAL A 126 -3.01 4.36 6.62
N PHE A 127 -1.91 4.05 5.92
CA PHE A 127 -1.90 3.52 4.56
C PHE A 127 -1.82 2.00 4.68
N THR A 128 -2.89 1.32 4.32
CA THR A 128 -3.10 -0.10 4.67
C THR A 128 -2.75 -1.08 3.56
N GLY A 129 -2.31 -0.58 2.39
CA GLY A 129 -2.18 -1.47 1.24
C GLY A 129 -3.49 -2.19 1.00
N ASP A 130 -3.41 -3.49 0.81
CA ASP A 130 -4.57 -4.36 0.64
C ASP A 130 -4.92 -5.18 1.89
N THR A 131 -4.27 -4.90 3.03
CA THR A 131 -4.66 -5.56 4.28
C THR A 131 -6.06 -5.15 4.71
N LEU A 132 -6.37 -3.84 4.70
CA LEU A 132 -7.70 -3.30 5.02
C LEU A 132 -8.14 -2.35 3.91
N LEU A 133 -9.22 -2.68 3.23
CA LEU A 133 -9.89 -1.87 2.22
C LEU A 133 -11.13 -1.19 2.81
N ILE A 134 -11.77 -0.32 2.03
CA ILE A 134 -13.01 0.36 2.49
C ILE A 134 -14.19 -0.62 2.39
N ASN A 135 -14.76 -0.98 3.53
CA ASN A 135 -15.83 -1.99 3.68
C ASN A 135 -15.43 -3.37 3.09
N SER A 136 -14.14 -3.69 3.08
CA SER A 136 -13.60 -4.92 2.53
C SER A 136 -12.20 -5.19 3.10
N THR A 137 -11.58 -6.30 2.70
CA THR A 137 -10.17 -6.63 2.94
C THR A 137 -9.57 -7.22 1.67
N GLY A 138 -8.25 -7.28 1.54
CA GLY A 138 -7.62 -8.01 0.44
C GLY A 138 -7.94 -9.49 0.50
N SER A 139 -7.85 -10.18 -0.64
CA SER A 139 -7.90 -11.64 -0.72
C SER A 139 -6.69 -12.26 -0.01
N THR A 140 -6.79 -13.53 0.38
CA THR A 140 -5.76 -14.23 1.16
C THR A 140 -5.35 -15.56 0.54
N ASP A 141 -5.70 -15.77 -0.72
CA ASP A 141 -5.61 -17.07 -1.42
C ASP A 141 -4.45 -17.17 -2.42
N PHE A 142 -3.62 -16.14 -2.53
CA PHE A 142 -2.41 -16.12 -3.37
C PHE A 142 -1.22 -15.42 -2.68
N GLN A 143 -0.02 -15.45 -3.30
CA GLN A 143 1.22 -14.80 -2.81
C GLN A 143 1.54 -15.08 -1.33
N ASN A 144 1.44 -16.34 -0.90
CA ASN A 144 1.61 -16.75 0.50
C ASN A 144 0.65 -16.04 1.45
N GLY A 145 -0.55 -15.69 0.98
CA GLY A 145 -1.60 -15.12 1.80
C GLY A 145 -2.10 -16.10 2.85
N SER A 146 -2.68 -15.56 3.93
CA SER A 146 -3.19 -16.33 5.07
C SER A 146 -4.34 -15.57 5.71
N SER A 147 -5.52 -16.19 5.75
CA SER A 147 -6.67 -15.58 6.41
C SER A 147 -6.49 -15.45 7.93
N TYR A 148 -5.73 -16.34 8.56
CA TYR A 148 -5.39 -16.23 9.98
C TYR A 148 -4.44 -15.08 10.28
N ASP A 149 -3.40 -14.87 9.44
CA ASP A 149 -2.49 -13.73 9.56
C ASP A 149 -3.22 -12.42 9.25
N ALA A 150 -4.14 -12.43 8.28
CA ALA A 150 -5.00 -11.28 7.99
C ALA A 150 -5.88 -10.92 9.18
N TYR A 151 -6.48 -11.91 9.82
CA TYR A 151 -7.26 -11.69 11.05
C TYR A 151 -6.40 -11.05 12.14
N ASP A 152 -5.21 -11.57 12.42
CA ASP A 152 -4.30 -10.99 13.41
C ASP A 152 -3.92 -9.54 13.06
N SER A 153 -3.54 -9.30 11.80
CA SER A 153 -3.20 -7.96 11.30
C SER A 153 -4.36 -6.96 11.42
N LEU A 154 -5.58 -7.42 11.15
CA LEU A 154 -6.79 -6.60 11.25
C LEU A 154 -7.18 -6.36 12.70
N PHE A 155 -7.43 -7.42 13.48
CA PHE A 155 -8.06 -7.33 14.80
C PHE A 155 -7.09 -6.96 15.91
N ASN A 156 -5.82 -7.36 15.81
CA ASN A 156 -4.81 -7.12 16.85
C ASN A 156 -3.90 -5.93 16.57
N LYS A 157 -3.88 -5.41 15.31
CA LYS A 157 -3.08 -4.24 14.95
C LYS A 157 -3.94 -3.09 14.43
N LEU A 158 -4.54 -3.18 13.23
CA LEU A 158 -5.19 -2.04 12.58
C LEU A 158 -6.45 -1.56 13.31
N LEU A 159 -7.33 -2.46 13.76
CA LEU A 159 -8.55 -2.10 14.51
C LEU A 159 -8.27 -1.70 15.97
N LYS A 160 -7.01 -1.79 16.45
CA LYS A 160 -6.59 -1.25 17.76
C LYS A 160 -6.13 0.20 17.67
N LEU A 161 -5.95 0.73 16.47
CA LEU A 161 -5.65 2.15 16.27
C LEU A 161 -6.83 3.02 16.77
N PRO A 162 -6.60 4.30 17.10
CA PRO A 162 -7.68 5.20 17.51
C PRO A 162 -8.80 5.23 16.47
N GLU A 163 -10.05 5.21 16.92
CA GLU A 163 -11.24 5.10 16.05
C GLU A 163 -11.33 6.17 14.94
N LYS A 164 -10.81 7.37 15.21
CA LYS A 164 -10.76 8.48 14.26
C LYS A 164 -9.62 8.40 13.25
N THR A 165 -8.74 7.39 13.35
CA THR A 165 -7.66 7.21 12.37
C THR A 165 -8.24 6.98 11.00
N LEU A 166 -7.83 7.81 10.03
CA LEU A 166 -8.24 7.67 8.63
C LEU A 166 -7.55 6.47 8.00
N VAL A 167 -8.31 5.65 7.30
CA VAL A 167 -7.84 4.46 6.57
C VAL A 167 -7.73 4.80 5.09
N TYR A 168 -6.53 4.69 4.54
CA TYR A 168 -6.22 4.91 3.13
C TYR A 168 -5.68 3.62 2.51
N PRO A 169 -6.51 2.85 1.78
CA PRO A 169 -6.12 1.58 1.15
C PRO A 169 -5.37 1.77 -0.16
N ALA A 170 -4.73 0.72 -0.67
CA ALA A 170 -4.17 0.74 -2.02
C ALA A 170 -5.25 0.67 -3.10
N HIS A 171 -6.39 0.03 -2.85
CA HIS A 171 -7.46 -0.13 -3.83
C HIS A 171 -8.84 0.32 -3.32
N ASP A 172 -9.66 0.81 -4.24
CA ASP A 172 -11.11 0.95 -4.04
C ASP A 172 -11.84 0.82 -5.39
N TYR A 173 -12.90 0.03 -5.39
CA TYR A 173 -13.71 -0.27 -6.57
C TYR A 173 -15.06 0.46 -6.56
N SER A 174 -15.33 1.26 -5.52
CA SER A 174 -16.60 1.96 -5.30
C SER A 174 -16.52 3.49 -5.40
N GLY A 175 -15.32 4.03 -5.66
CA GLY A 175 -15.06 5.48 -5.76
C GLY A 175 -14.91 6.18 -4.41
N LYS A 176 -14.75 5.43 -3.31
CA LYS A 176 -14.50 5.98 -1.98
C LYS A 176 -13.02 6.27 -1.80
N LYS A 177 -12.71 7.41 -1.19
CA LYS A 177 -11.32 7.87 -1.06
C LYS A 177 -10.62 7.41 0.22
N HIS A 178 -11.35 7.25 1.29
CA HIS A 178 -10.85 6.83 2.61
C HIS A 178 -12.02 6.37 3.47
N SER A 179 -11.67 5.74 4.57
CA SER A 179 -12.58 5.36 5.65
C SER A 179 -12.00 5.79 7.00
N THR A 180 -12.53 5.28 8.09
CA THR A 180 -11.99 5.40 9.44
C THR A 180 -11.94 4.03 10.09
N VAL A 181 -11.07 3.85 11.08
CA VAL A 181 -11.03 2.62 11.88
C VAL A 181 -12.40 2.32 12.49
N GLU A 182 -13.10 3.34 13.01
CA GLU A 182 -14.48 3.20 13.56
C GLU A 182 -15.45 2.67 12.50
N ASN A 183 -15.43 3.24 11.28
CA ASN A 183 -16.32 2.81 10.21
C ASN A 183 -16.04 1.36 9.80
N GLU A 184 -14.77 1.00 9.62
CA GLU A 184 -14.41 -0.37 9.24
C GLU A 184 -14.78 -1.38 10.35
N LYS A 185 -14.54 -1.03 11.60
CA LYS A 185 -14.90 -1.85 12.75
C LYS A 185 -16.41 -2.13 12.86
N ASN A 186 -17.22 -1.12 12.55
CA ASN A 186 -18.67 -1.20 12.73
C ASN A 186 -19.43 -1.67 11.48
N ASN A 187 -18.92 -1.41 10.27
CA ASN A 187 -19.68 -1.54 9.03
C ASN A 187 -19.02 -2.42 7.98
N ASN A 188 -17.74 -2.80 8.14
CA ASN A 188 -17.09 -3.70 7.18
C ASN A 188 -17.67 -5.12 7.33
N PRO A 189 -18.34 -5.67 6.30
CA PRO A 189 -19.02 -6.96 6.42
C PRO A 189 -18.08 -8.15 6.67
N ARG A 190 -16.79 -8.03 6.25
CA ARG A 190 -15.77 -9.06 6.48
C ARG A 190 -15.23 -9.05 7.91
N LEU A 191 -15.48 -7.99 8.66
CA LEU A 191 -14.99 -7.81 10.04
C LEU A 191 -16.08 -8.05 11.10
N GLN A 192 -17.31 -8.42 10.69
CA GLN A 192 -18.41 -8.76 11.60
C GLN A 192 -18.30 -10.23 12.01
N VAL A 193 -17.18 -10.61 12.59
CA VAL A 193 -16.86 -11.99 13.03
C VAL A 193 -16.36 -11.99 14.46
N SER A 194 -16.48 -13.11 15.14
CA SER A 194 -16.08 -13.29 16.55
C SER A 194 -14.77 -14.08 16.70
N SER A 195 -14.29 -14.73 15.63
CA SER A 195 -13.07 -15.53 15.68
C SER A 195 -12.31 -15.53 14.34
N ALA A 196 -11.06 -16.00 14.39
CA ALA A 196 -10.23 -16.17 13.19
C ALA A 196 -10.78 -17.26 12.25
N GLU A 197 -11.43 -18.28 12.81
CA GLU A 197 -12.07 -19.35 12.04
C GLU A 197 -13.24 -18.80 11.21
N GLU A 198 -14.10 -17.98 11.82
CA GLU A 198 -15.22 -17.34 11.10
C GLU A 198 -14.72 -16.42 9.99
N TYR A 199 -13.65 -15.65 10.26
CA TYR A 199 -13.02 -14.82 9.24
C TYR A 199 -12.45 -15.67 8.10
N ALA A 200 -11.73 -16.76 8.42
CA ALA A 200 -11.17 -17.66 7.43
C ALA A 200 -12.27 -18.35 6.59
N GLU A 201 -13.39 -18.70 7.18
CA GLU A 201 -14.54 -19.25 6.45
C GLU A 201 -15.10 -18.22 5.44
N ILE A 202 -15.26 -16.96 5.83
CA ILE A 202 -15.68 -15.89 4.90
C ILE A 202 -14.68 -15.78 3.76
N MET A 203 -13.38 -15.68 4.06
CA MET A 203 -12.34 -15.48 3.04
C MET A 203 -12.24 -16.64 2.06
N ASN A 204 -12.33 -17.89 2.54
CA ASN A 204 -12.29 -19.09 1.71
C ASN A 204 -13.51 -19.24 0.78
N ASN A 205 -14.63 -18.60 1.09
CA ASN A 205 -15.85 -18.64 0.28
C ASN A 205 -16.00 -17.47 -0.69
N LEU A 206 -15.04 -16.54 -0.77
CA LEU A 206 -15.15 -15.34 -1.63
C LEU A 206 -15.11 -15.67 -3.13
N ASN A 207 -14.42 -16.75 -3.52
CA ASN A 207 -14.27 -17.18 -4.94
C ASN A 207 -13.91 -16.01 -5.86
N LEU A 208 -12.93 -15.18 -5.46
CA LEU A 208 -12.46 -14.04 -6.25
C LEU A 208 -11.56 -14.52 -7.39
N GLU A 209 -11.68 -13.88 -8.55
CA GLU A 209 -10.76 -14.09 -9.65
C GLU A 209 -9.38 -13.52 -9.29
N ASN A 210 -8.32 -14.19 -9.75
CA ASN A 210 -6.96 -13.66 -9.61
C ASN A 210 -6.82 -12.38 -10.43
N PRO A 211 -5.97 -11.42 -9.98
CA PRO A 211 -5.64 -10.25 -10.80
C PRO A 211 -5.12 -10.66 -12.17
N GLU A 212 -5.67 -10.08 -13.26
CA GLU A 212 -5.30 -10.41 -14.65
C GLU A 212 -3.79 -10.30 -14.92
N MET A 213 -3.11 -9.43 -14.19
CA MET A 213 -1.68 -9.15 -14.36
C MET A 213 -0.77 -10.01 -13.47
N ILE A 214 -1.28 -10.91 -12.63
CA ILE A 214 -0.49 -11.58 -11.58
C ILE A 214 0.79 -12.25 -12.12
N ASP A 215 0.71 -12.97 -13.24
CA ASP A 215 1.83 -13.69 -13.86
C ASP A 215 2.90 -12.75 -14.45
N ILE A 216 2.55 -11.49 -14.67
CA ILE A 216 3.43 -10.45 -15.23
C ILE A 216 3.92 -9.53 -14.12
N ALA A 217 2.99 -9.00 -13.31
CA ALA A 217 3.28 -7.98 -12.32
C ALA A 217 4.13 -8.50 -11.16
N VAL A 218 3.83 -9.67 -10.62
CA VAL A 218 4.59 -10.24 -9.49
C VAL A 218 6.06 -10.45 -9.83
N PRO A 219 6.44 -11.17 -10.93
CA PRO A 219 7.85 -11.29 -11.32
C PRO A 219 8.50 -9.94 -11.66
N ALA A 220 7.75 -9.02 -12.28
CA ALA A 220 8.24 -7.69 -12.61
C ALA A 220 8.57 -6.87 -11.36
N ASN A 221 7.71 -6.91 -10.34
CA ASN A 221 7.88 -6.18 -9.09
C ASN A 221 8.99 -6.78 -8.20
N ILE A 222 9.21 -8.09 -8.30
CA ILE A 222 10.36 -8.75 -7.65
C ILE A 222 11.67 -8.28 -8.28
N LYS A 223 11.80 -8.35 -9.61
CA LYS A 223 13.04 -8.01 -10.34
C LYS A 223 13.22 -6.52 -10.61
N GLY A 224 12.15 -5.75 -10.47
CA GLY A 224 12.07 -4.31 -10.76
C GLY A 224 12.13 -4.01 -12.26
N PHE A 225 11.05 -3.46 -12.79
CA PHE A 225 10.95 -3.02 -14.17
C PHE A 225 11.11 -1.51 -14.31
N THR A 226 11.48 -1.09 -15.54
CA THR A 226 11.49 0.32 -15.95
C THR A 226 10.76 0.43 -17.28
N LEU A 227 10.28 1.64 -17.63
CA LEU A 227 9.50 1.88 -18.85
C LEU A 227 10.22 1.45 -20.14
N ASP A 228 11.54 1.44 -20.15
CA ASP A 228 12.34 1.00 -21.30
C ASP A 228 12.17 -0.52 -21.58
N ARG A 229 11.61 -1.27 -20.67
CA ARG A 229 11.39 -2.73 -20.79
C ARG A 229 9.91 -3.13 -20.95
N VAL A 230 9.01 -2.16 -20.88
CA VAL A 230 7.55 -2.35 -21.04
C VAL A 230 7.10 -2.16 -22.50
N ASN A 231 8.04 -1.74 -23.41
CA ASN A 231 7.82 -1.57 -24.85
C ASN A 231 8.40 -2.74 -25.62
#